data_eed4cf5614df6342dc5ed1a9bc0cc1f1
#
_entry.id   eed4cf5614df6342dc5ed1a9bc0cc1f1
#
_cell.length_a   1.000
_cell.length_b   1.000
_cell.length_c   1.000
_cell.angle_alpha   90.00
_cell.angle_beta   90.00
_cell.angle_gamma   90.00
#
_symmetry.space_group_name_H-M   'P 1'
#
loop_
_entity.id
_entity.type
_entity.pdbx_description
1 polymer ?
#
loop_
_entity_poly.entity_id
_entity_poly.type
_entity_poly.pdbx_seq_one_letter_code
_entity_poly.pdbx_strand_id
1 'polypeptide(L)'
;MSAFDLTGKTAIVTGANTGLGQAIAEALATAGADIVAVGRTPPVDTRFAVEALGRRFHDISADLSTMEPIGRIVAETVQHFGGIDILVNNAGIIRRNDAVDFTEDDWDTVMDVNLKTTFFLTQAVGRRMIEQGRGGKIVNIASMLSYQGGIRVPSYAASKSGLAGITKALANEWAARGINVNAIAPGYFSTNNTTALRADEDRSRDILARIPAGRWGTPADIGGAAVFLSSSAADYVHGTLLAVDGGWLGR
;
A
#
# COMPACT_ATOMS: atom_id res chain seq x y z
N MET A 1 -12.96 7.45 22.59
CA MET A 1 -12.62 7.36 21.17
C MET A 1 -12.57 5.89 20.79
N SER A 2 -12.99 5.54 19.58
CA SER A 2 -12.88 4.16 19.07
C SER A 2 -11.40 3.79 18.87
N ALA A 3 -11.04 2.52 19.08
CA ALA A 3 -9.67 2.05 18.76
C ALA A 3 -9.30 2.19 17.26
N PHE A 4 -10.30 2.43 16.40
CA PHE A 4 -10.14 2.66 14.97
C PHE A 4 -10.15 4.15 14.59
N ASP A 5 -10.25 5.06 15.56
CA ASP A 5 -10.26 6.50 15.33
C ASP A 5 -8.87 7.01 14.93
N LEU A 6 -8.80 7.70 13.79
CA LEU A 6 -7.60 8.30 13.22
C LEU A 6 -7.63 9.83 13.25
N THR A 7 -8.55 10.43 14.02
CA THR A 7 -8.65 11.88 14.14
C THR A 7 -7.33 12.50 14.59
N GLY A 8 -6.87 13.52 13.86
CA GLY A 8 -5.60 14.19 14.11
C GLY A 8 -4.35 13.44 13.62
N LYS A 9 -4.52 12.33 12.91
CA LYS A 9 -3.43 11.61 12.25
C LYS A 9 -3.21 12.09 10.83
N THR A 10 -1.96 12.11 10.39
CA THR A 10 -1.56 12.41 9.01
C THR A 10 -1.09 11.15 8.34
N ALA A 11 -1.73 10.78 7.23
CA ALA A 11 -1.44 9.59 6.45
C ALA A 11 -0.89 9.93 5.06
N ILE A 12 0.31 9.44 4.76
CA ILE A 12 0.85 9.41 3.39
C ILE A 12 0.35 8.15 2.71
N VAL A 13 -0.27 8.28 1.53
CA VAL A 13 -0.71 7.16 0.69
C VAL A 13 -0.11 7.28 -0.69
N THR A 14 0.76 6.35 -1.07
CA THR A 14 1.35 6.35 -2.42
C THR A 14 0.42 5.67 -3.43
N GLY A 15 0.32 6.22 -4.65
CA GLY A 15 -0.58 5.69 -5.67
C GLY A 15 -2.07 5.86 -5.33
N ALA A 16 -2.43 6.96 -4.66
CA ALA A 16 -3.78 7.22 -4.17
C ALA A 16 -4.76 7.76 -5.22
N ASN A 17 -4.37 7.83 -6.48
CA ASN A 17 -5.19 8.43 -7.54
C ASN A 17 -6.32 7.53 -8.06
N THR A 18 -6.26 6.22 -7.82
CA THR A 18 -7.25 5.24 -8.31
C THR A 18 -7.13 3.90 -7.56
N GLY A 19 -8.13 3.04 -7.74
CA GLY A 19 -8.10 1.65 -7.30
C GLY A 19 -7.93 1.47 -5.80
N LEU A 20 -7.01 0.57 -5.38
CA LEU A 20 -6.80 0.27 -3.96
C LEU A 20 -6.28 1.48 -3.18
N GLY A 21 -5.34 2.25 -3.76
CA GLY A 21 -4.77 3.41 -3.10
C GLY A 21 -5.80 4.50 -2.82
N GLN A 22 -6.71 4.76 -3.76
CA GLN A 22 -7.83 5.66 -3.58
C GLN A 22 -8.75 5.17 -2.45
N ALA A 23 -9.20 3.91 -2.51
CA ALA A 23 -10.09 3.34 -1.49
C ALA A 23 -9.46 3.33 -0.09
N ILE A 24 -8.14 3.09 0.00
CA ILE A 24 -7.40 3.18 1.26
C ILE A 24 -7.39 4.62 1.78
N ALA A 25 -7.10 5.61 0.93
CA ALA A 25 -7.09 7.01 1.32
C ALA A 25 -8.47 7.47 1.82
N GLU A 26 -9.53 7.10 1.12
CA GLU A 26 -10.92 7.40 1.50
C GLU A 26 -11.30 6.71 2.83
N ALA A 27 -10.91 5.45 3.04
CA ALA A 27 -11.19 4.74 4.29
C ALA A 27 -10.45 5.36 5.49
N LEU A 28 -9.17 5.73 5.33
CA LEU A 28 -8.40 6.42 6.36
C LEU A 28 -9.00 7.80 6.67
N ALA A 29 -9.43 8.55 5.65
CA ALA A 29 -10.12 9.83 5.83
C ALA A 29 -11.47 9.67 6.55
N THR A 30 -12.25 8.65 6.21
CA THR A 30 -13.50 8.30 6.90
C THR A 30 -13.25 8.00 8.38
N ALA A 31 -12.12 7.36 8.70
CA ALA A 31 -11.71 7.11 10.07
C ALA A 31 -11.11 8.36 10.78
N GLY A 32 -10.97 9.49 10.09
CA GLY A 32 -10.58 10.78 10.68
C GLY A 32 -9.17 11.27 10.30
N ALA A 33 -8.41 10.54 9.49
CA ALA A 33 -7.07 10.96 9.09
C ALA A 33 -7.09 12.09 8.04
N ASP A 34 -6.11 12.98 8.11
CA ASP A 34 -5.74 13.87 7.02
C ASP A 34 -4.85 13.12 6.02
N ILE A 35 -4.97 13.42 4.72
CA ILE A 35 -4.36 12.62 3.65
C ILE A 35 -3.32 13.41 2.86
N VAL A 36 -2.16 12.80 2.68
CA VAL A 36 -1.15 13.21 1.69
C VAL A 36 -1.08 12.14 0.60
N ALA A 37 -1.54 12.47 -0.58
CA ALA A 37 -1.52 11.60 -1.74
C ALA A 37 -0.21 11.80 -2.53
N VAL A 38 0.51 10.72 -2.83
CA VAL A 38 1.78 10.77 -3.55
C VAL A 38 1.70 9.95 -4.83
N GLY A 39 2.03 10.54 -5.97
CA GLY A 39 2.04 9.83 -7.25
C GLY A 39 2.23 10.75 -8.44
N ARG A 40 2.31 10.16 -9.64
CA ARG A 40 2.50 10.92 -10.89
C ARG A 40 1.24 11.58 -11.42
N THR A 41 0.10 10.92 -11.21
CA THR A 41 -1.20 11.35 -11.72
C THR A 41 -1.97 12.08 -10.62
N PRO A 42 -2.53 13.27 -10.89
CA PRO A 42 -3.32 14.00 -9.91
C PRO A 42 -4.49 13.16 -9.38
N PRO A 43 -4.65 13.06 -8.05
CA PRO A 43 -5.68 12.26 -7.40
C PRO A 43 -7.00 13.05 -7.21
N VAL A 44 -7.60 13.52 -8.32
CA VAL A 44 -8.74 14.46 -8.32
C VAL A 44 -9.93 13.90 -7.54
N ASP A 45 -10.39 12.70 -7.89
CA ASP A 45 -11.56 12.09 -7.24
C ASP A 45 -11.29 11.80 -5.76
N THR A 46 -10.07 11.37 -5.43
CA THR A 46 -9.66 11.14 -4.03
C THR A 46 -9.66 12.42 -3.22
N ARG A 47 -9.19 13.53 -3.80
CA ARG A 47 -9.25 14.85 -3.17
C ARG A 47 -10.69 15.21 -2.81
N PHE A 48 -11.60 15.15 -3.80
CA PHE A 48 -13.01 15.49 -3.57
C PHE A 48 -13.63 14.63 -2.48
N ALA A 49 -13.37 13.32 -2.48
CA ALA A 49 -13.90 12.42 -1.47
C ALA A 49 -13.37 12.75 -0.06
N VAL A 50 -12.07 12.99 0.09
CA VAL A 50 -11.44 13.33 1.38
C VAL A 50 -11.91 14.67 1.92
N GLU A 51 -11.94 15.70 1.06
CA GLU A 51 -12.38 17.04 1.45
C GLU A 51 -13.88 17.08 1.81
N ALA A 52 -14.72 16.28 1.15
CA ALA A 52 -16.14 16.12 1.49
C ALA A 52 -16.36 15.51 2.90
N LEU A 53 -15.38 14.75 3.43
CA LEU A 53 -15.36 14.25 4.79
C LEU A 53 -14.84 15.28 5.81
N GLY A 54 -14.53 16.52 5.37
CA GLY A 54 -13.96 17.57 6.20
C GLY A 54 -12.51 17.30 6.63
N ARG A 55 -11.78 16.46 5.89
CA ARG A 55 -10.36 16.17 6.15
C ARG A 55 -9.46 17.02 5.27
N ARG A 56 -8.28 17.36 5.79
CA ARG A 56 -7.28 18.06 5.00
C ARG A 56 -6.67 17.12 3.97
N PHE A 57 -6.41 17.65 2.80
CA PHE A 57 -5.80 16.91 1.70
C PHE A 57 -4.64 17.70 1.09
N HIS A 58 -3.55 17.02 0.76
CA HIS A 58 -2.43 17.56 0.00
C HIS A 58 -1.93 16.52 -1.00
N ASP A 59 -1.67 16.90 -2.24
CA ASP A 59 -1.07 16.01 -3.22
C ASP A 59 0.36 16.44 -3.56
N ILE A 60 1.23 15.45 -3.63
CA ILE A 60 2.64 15.61 -4.01
C ILE A 60 2.87 14.83 -5.30
N SER A 61 3.08 15.57 -6.40
CA SER A 61 3.46 14.94 -7.66
C SER A 61 4.87 14.37 -7.55
N ALA A 62 5.02 13.04 -7.70
CA ALA A 62 6.29 12.37 -7.56
C ALA A 62 6.36 11.11 -8.44
N ASP A 63 7.50 10.91 -9.09
CA ASP A 63 7.82 9.66 -9.76
C ASP A 63 8.62 8.75 -8.82
N LEU A 64 7.97 7.69 -8.37
CA LEU A 64 8.56 6.70 -7.47
C LEU A 64 9.40 5.63 -8.19
N SER A 65 9.70 5.80 -9.48
CA SER A 65 10.73 4.99 -10.16
C SER A 65 12.14 5.43 -9.80
N THR A 66 12.30 6.59 -9.14
CA THR A 66 13.57 7.11 -8.64
C THR A 66 13.48 7.46 -7.17
N MET A 67 14.61 7.62 -6.51
CA MET A 67 14.68 8.03 -5.10
C MET A 67 14.65 9.56 -4.90
N GLU A 68 14.75 10.32 -6.00
CA GLU A 68 14.84 11.78 -5.95
C GLU A 68 13.73 12.44 -5.10
N PRO A 69 12.43 12.08 -5.24
CA PRO A 69 11.38 12.81 -4.56
C PRO A 69 11.24 12.48 -3.07
N ILE A 70 11.96 11.49 -2.52
CA ILE A 70 11.75 10.99 -1.16
C ILE A 70 11.93 12.09 -0.11
N GLY A 71 13.01 12.86 -0.20
CA GLY A 71 13.28 13.95 0.75
C GLY A 71 12.19 15.02 0.73
N ARG A 72 11.71 15.37 -0.48
CA ARG A 72 10.65 16.35 -0.70
C ARG A 72 9.30 15.86 -0.15
N ILE A 73 8.96 14.60 -0.37
CA ILE A 73 7.72 14.00 0.16
C ILE A 73 7.65 14.15 1.69
N VAL A 74 8.72 13.82 2.39
CA VAL A 74 8.79 13.95 3.85
C VAL A 74 8.73 15.41 4.28
N ALA A 75 9.51 16.29 3.65
CA ALA A 75 9.58 17.69 4.01
C ALA A 75 8.24 18.42 3.80
N GLU A 76 7.62 18.28 2.64
CA GLU A 76 6.32 18.90 2.34
C GLU A 76 5.21 18.37 3.28
N THR A 77 5.17 17.06 3.56
CA THR A 77 4.22 16.50 4.52
C THR A 77 4.37 17.15 5.90
N VAL A 78 5.60 17.23 6.40
CA VAL A 78 5.88 17.86 7.71
C VAL A 78 5.52 19.33 7.69
N GLN A 79 5.82 20.05 6.61
CA GLN A 79 5.51 21.47 6.47
C GLN A 79 4.00 21.73 6.53
N HIS A 80 3.18 20.91 5.87
CA HIS A 80 1.73 21.13 5.76
C HIS A 80 0.95 20.59 6.97
N PHE A 81 1.41 19.50 7.60
CA PHE A 81 0.66 18.77 8.63
C PHE A 81 1.35 18.69 9.98
N GLY A 82 2.61 19.14 10.08
CA GLY A 82 3.39 19.13 11.33
C GLY A 82 4.07 17.80 11.65
N GLY A 83 3.72 16.73 10.94
CA GLY A 83 4.31 15.41 11.16
C GLY A 83 3.70 14.32 10.30
N ILE A 84 4.17 13.08 10.51
CA ILE A 84 3.71 11.89 9.79
C ILE A 84 3.37 10.82 10.82
N ASP A 85 2.15 10.30 10.79
CA ASP A 85 1.69 9.25 11.71
C ASP A 85 1.52 7.91 10.99
N ILE A 86 1.13 7.94 9.70
CA ILE A 86 0.83 6.75 8.90
C ILE A 86 1.51 6.87 7.54
N LEU A 87 2.12 5.76 7.10
CA LEU A 87 2.59 5.59 5.72
C LEU A 87 1.95 4.36 5.11
N VAL A 88 1.26 4.52 3.98
CA VAL A 88 0.77 3.41 3.17
C VAL A 88 1.55 3.35 1.86
N ASN A 89 2.39 2.35 1.72
CA ASN A 89 3.12 2.05 0.51
C ASN A 89 2.24 1.21 -0.42
N ASN A 90 1.43 1.88 -1.25
CA ASN A 90 0.54 1.22 -2.19
C ASN A 90 1.01 1.33 -3.65
N ALA A 91 1.74 2.37 -4.02
CA ALA A 91 2.25 2.50 -5.39
C ALA A 91 3.00 1.24 -5.82
N GLY A 92 2.70 0.79 -7.03
CA GLY A 92 3.34 -0.40 -7.58
C GLY A 92 2.94 -0.63 -9.02
N ILE A 93 3.81 -1.30 -9.75
CA ILE A 93 3.63 -1.65 -11.15
C ILE A 93 3.85 -3.14 -11.36
N ILE A 94 3.36 -3.65 -12.46
CA ILE A 94 3.54 -5.02 -12.90
C ILE A 94 3.98 -5.05 -14.36
N ARG A 95 4.95 -5.91 -14.68
CA ARG A 95 5.35 -6.24 -16.04
C ARG A 95 5.08 -7.71 -16.28
N ARG A 96 4.62 -8.04 -17.48
CA ARG A 96 4.20 -9.41 -17.83
C ARG A 96 4.90 -9.85 -19.10
N ASN A 97 5.75 -10.87 -18.98
CA ASN A 97 6.35 -11.59 -20.11
C ASN A 97 6.72 -13.00 -19.67
N ASP A 98 6.97 -13.90 -20.62
CA ASP A 98 7.50 -15.22 -20.31
C ASP A 98 8.89 -15.07 -19.65
N ALA A 99 9.21 -15.91 -18.69
CA ALA A 99 10.41 -15.74 -17.89
C ALA A 99 11.70 -15.81 -18.72
N VAL A 100 11.70 -16.56 -19.81
CA VAL A 100 12.84 -16.73 -20.73
C VAL A 100 13.08 -15.47 -21.59
N ASP A 101 12.06 -14.63 -21.76
CA ASP A 101 12.11 -13.40 -22.56
C ASP A 101 11.97 -12.14 -21.69
N PHE A 102 12.06 -12.28 -20.37
CA PHE A 102 11.92 -11.16 -19.46
C PHE A 102 13.14 -10.25 -19.52
N THR A 103 12.92 -8.96 -19.81
CA THR A 103 14.03 -8.01 -20.01
C THR A 103 14.56 -7.47 -18.69
N GLU A 104 15.84 -7.04 -18.68
CA GLU A 104 16.46 -6.37 -17.54
C GLU A 104 15.72 -5.07 -17.19
N ASP A 105 15.32 -4.27 -18.19
CA ASP A 105 14.57 -3.02 -18.01
C ASP A 105 13.21 -3.26 -17.32
N ASP A 106 12.46 -4.28 -17.73
CA ASP A 106 11.21 -4.66 -17.05
C ASP A 106 11.44 -5.15 -15.62
N TRP A 107 12.55 -5.85 -15.37
CA TRP A 107 12.94 -6.29 -14.05
C TRP A 107 13.28 -5.08 -13.16
N ASP A 108 14.21 -4.22 -13.59
CA ASP A 108 14.68 -3.08 -12.82
C ASP A 108 13.56 -2.08 -12.54
N THR A 109 12.74 -1.77 -13.56
CA THR A 109 11.58 -0.89 -13.40
C THR A 109 10.63 -1.38 -12.28
N VAL A 110 10.34 -2.67 -12.21
CA VAL A 110 9.47 -3.23 -11.16
C VAL A 110 10.17 -3.22 -9.80
N MET A 111 11.44 -3.61 -9.74
CA MET A 111 12.20 -3.65 -8.49
C MET A 111 12.42 -2.25 -7.93
N ASP A 112 12.70 -1.26 -8.76
CA ASP A 112 12.89 0.12 -8.32
C ASP A 112 11.62 0.70 -7.71
N VAL A 113 10.47 0.57 -8.37
CA VAL A 113 9.20 1.10 -7.85
C VAL A 113 8.70 0.31 -6.64
N ASN A 114 8.58 -1.03 -6.79
CA ASN A 114 7.85 -1.84 -5.82
C ASN A 114 8.64 -2.16 -4.55
N LEU A 115 9.97 -2.12 -4.62
CA LEU A 115 10.82 -2.57 -3.52
C LEU A 115 11.82 -1.50 -3.09
N LYS A 116 12.69 -1.04 -3.98
CA LYS A 116 13.78 -0.13 -3.62
C LYS A 116 13.27 1.22 -3.13
N THR A 117 12.50 1.94 -3.94
CA THR A 117 11.94 3.24 -3.55
C THR A 117 11.00 3.12 -2.37
N THR A 118 10.20 2.04 -2.32
CA THR A 118 9.34 1.72 -1.17
C THR A 118 10.16 1.59 0.12
N PHE A 119 11.30 0.89 0.08
CA PHE A 119 12.17 0.77 1.25
C PHE A 119 12.76 2.13 1.68
N PHE A 120 13.30 2.90 0.76
CA PHE A 120 13.93 4.18 1.10
C PHE A 120 12.92 5.26 1.53
N LEU A 121 11.71 5.27 0.97
CA LEU A 121 10.62 6.11 1.48
C LEU A 121 10.24 5.69 2.91
N THR A 122 10.10 4.39 3.14
CA THR A 122 9.83 3.83 4.47
C THR A 122 10.94 4.21 5.46
N GLN A 123 12.20 4.14 5.07
CA GLN A 123 13.34 4.55 5.89
C GLN A 123 13.28 6.05 6.26
N ALA A 124 13.00 6.91 5.28
CA ALA A 124 12.94 8.35 5.51
C ALA A 124 11.76 8.73 6.44
N VAL A 125 10.59 8.13 6.23
CA VAL A 125 9.42 8.31 7.10
C VAL A 125 9.67 7.71 8.48
N GLY A 126 10.25 6.52 8.57
CA GLY A 126 10.61 5.87 9.84
C GLY A 126 11.58 6.71 10.67
N ARG A 127 12.59 7.31 10.04
CA ARG A 127 13.49 8.28 10.70
C ARG A 127 12.71 9.44 11.29
N ARG A 128 11.78 10.02 10.52
CA ARG A 128 10.93 11.10 10.99
C ARG A 128 10.02 10.68 12.15
N MET A 129 9.42 9.49 12.10
CA MET A 129 8.60 8.94 13.18
C MET A 129 9.42 8.73 14.46
N ILE A 130 10.67 8.25 14.36
CA ILE A 130 11.58 8.11 15.49
C ILE A 130 11.91 9.49 16.11
N GLU A 131 12.24 10.49 15.29
CA GLU A 131 12.49 11.86 15.73
C GLU A 131 11.28 12.51 16.42
N GLN A 132 10.07 12.22 15.95
CA GLN A 132 8.82 12.69 16.57
C GLN A 132 8.55 12.07 17.94
N GLY A 133 9.08 10.88 18.24
CA GLY A 133 8.98 10.20 19.52
C GLY A 133 7.57 9.75 19.93
N ARG A 134 6.61 9.72 18.99
CA ARG A 134 5.22 9.34 19.25
C ARG A 134 4.77 8.07 18.52
N GLY A 135 5.74 7.31 17.98
CA GLY A 135 5.48 6.11 17.21
C GLY A 135 4.91 6.39 15.80
N GLY A 136 4.37 5.37 15.17
CA GLY A 136 3.78 5.45 13.84
C GLY A 136 3.30 4.12 13.30
N LYS A 137 2.61 4.16 12.17
CA LYS A 137 2.07 2.98 11.47
C LYS A 137 2.55 2.97 10.02
N ILE A 138 3.12 1.86 9.60
CA ILE A 138 3.56 1.64 8.22
C ILE A 138 2.84 0.41 7.68
N VAL A 139 2.09 0.60 6.59
CA VAL A 139 1.31 -0.45 5.94
C VAL A 139 1.80 -0.61 4.51
N ASN A 140 2.38 -1.74 4.21
CA ASN A 140 2.85 -2.09 2.88
C ASN A 140 1.75 -2.85 2.12
N ILE A 141 1.46 -2.48 0.87
CA ILE A 141 0.57 -3.27 0.03
C ILE A 141 1.41 -4.33 -0.71
N ALA A 142 1.43 -5.50 -0.09
CA ALA A 142 2.05 -6.71 -0.60
C ALA A 142 1.20 -7.36 -1.70
N SER A 143 1.11 -8.67 -1.75
CA SER A 143 0.29 -9.45 -2.70
C SER A 143 0.14 -10.88 -2.18
N MET A 144 -0.83 -11.62 -2.70
CA MET A 144 -0.81 -13.09 -2.63
C MET A 144 0.51 -13.66 -3.17
N LEU A 145 1.15 -12.97 -4.12
CA LEU A 145 2.46 -13.37 -4.66
C LEU A 145 3.63 -13.14 -3.69
N SER A 146 3.36 -12.67 -2.49
CA SER A 146 4.30 -12.74 -1.36
C SER A 146 4.30 -14.12 -0.67
N TYR A 147 3.31 -14.96 -0.97
CA TYR A 147 3.16 -16.32 -0.41
C TYR A 147 3.31 -17.40 -1.48
N GLN A 148 2.97 -17.09 -2.72
CA GLN A 148 2.96 -18.04 -3.84
C GLN A 148 3.61 -17.44 -5.08
N GLY A 149 3.96 -18.27 -6.06
CA GLY A 149 4.44 -17.83 -7.37
C GLY A 149 3.31 -17.29 -8.25
N GLY A 150 3.68 -16.51 -9.26
CA GLY A 150 2.80 -16.06 -10.34
C GLY A 150 3.36 -16.43 -11.70
N ILE A 151 2.50 -16.58 -12.69
CA ILE A 151 2.88 -16.90 -14.07
C ILE A 151 3.14 -15.59 -14.83
N ARG A 152 4.27 -15.51 -15.56
CA ARG A 152 4.69 -14.37 -16.39
C ARG A 152 4.92 -13.06 -15.64
N VAL A 153 5.21 -13.12 -14.35
CA VAL A 153 5.40 -11.94 -13.48
C VAL A 153 6.59 -12.13 -12.51
N PRO A 154 7.79 -12.54 -12.98
CA PRO A 154 8.89 -12.90 -12.09
C PRO A 154 9.35 -11.74 -11.21
N SER A 155 9.56 -10.54 -11.76
CA SER A 155 9.99 -9.36 -10.99
C SER A 155 8.92 -8.90 -9.99
N TYR A 156 7.64 -8.96 -10.36
CA TYR A 156 6.55 -8.61 -9.43
C TYR A 156 6.51 -9.58 -8.24
N ALA A 157 6.58 -10.90 -8.49
CA ALA A 157 6.62 -11.90 -7.44
C ALA A 157 7.84 -11.70 -6.52
N ALA A 158 9.03 -11.49 -7.11
CA ALA A 158 10.25 -11.18 -6.35
C ALA A 158 10.10 -9.92 -5.50
N SER A 159 9.59 -8.81 -6.07
CA SER A 159 9.42 -7.56 -5.35
C SER A 159 8.43 -7.67 -4.19
N LYS A 160 7.30 -8.38 -4.38
CA LYS A 160 6.29 -8.54 -3.33
C LYS A 160 6.73 -9.53 -2.23
N SER A 161 7.52 -10.55 -2.57
CA SER A 161 8.18 -11.43 -1.59
C SER A 161 9.27 -10.67 -0.81
N GLY A 162 10.07 -9.84 -1.49
CA GLY A 162 11.06 -8.96 -0.85
C GLY A 162 10.39 -7.96 0.10
N LEU A 163 9.25 -7.38 -0.30
CA LEU A 163 8.49 -6.45 0.55
C LEU A 163 7.95 -7.13 1.81
N ALA A 164 7.54 -8.40 1.73
CA ALA A 164 7.17 -9.19 2.89
C ALA A 164 8.36 -9.40 3.85
N GLY A 165 9.56 -9.66 3.32
CA GLY A 165 10.79 -9.75 4.10
C GLY A 165 11.14 -8.44 4.80
N ILE A 166 11.11 -7.32 4.07
CA ILE A 166 11.36 -5.98 4.61
C ILE A 166 10.34 -5.62 5.69
N THR A 167 9.06 -5.95 5.52
CA THR A 167 8.02 -5.72 6.52
C THR A 167 8.38 -6.36 7.86
N LYS A 168 8.81 -7.63 7.85
CA LYS A 168 9.21 -8.34 9.06
C LYS A 168 10.50 -7.79 9.67
N ALA A 169 11.50 -7.47 8.85
CA ALA A 169 12.77 -6.93 9.30
C ALA A 169 12.58 -5.60 10.02
N LEU A 170 11.86 -4.64 9.41
CA LEU A 170 11.61 -3.34 9.99
C LEU A 170 10.67 -3.41 11.21
N ALA A 171 9.71 -4.33 11.23
CA ALA A 171 8.88 -4.58 12.39
C ALA A 171 9.72 -4.98 13.61
N ASN A 172 10.66 -5.92 13.43
CA ASN A 172 11.55 -6.36 14.50
C ASN A 172 12.45 -5.22 15.00
N GLU A 173 12.95 -4.39 14.09
CA GLU A 173 13.89 -3.32 14.44
C GLU A 173 13.21 -2.13 15.11
N TRP A 174 11.97 -1.80 14.70
CA TRP A 174 11.32 -0.55 15.10
C TRP A 174 10.19 -0.71 16.11
N ALA A 175 9.79 -1.94 16.46
CA ALA A 175 8.73 -2.19 17.44
C ALA A 175 8.99 -1.50 18.78
N ALA A 176 10.20 -1.56 19.29
CA ALA A 176 10.60 -0.88 20.55
C ALA A 176 10.60 0.65 20.47
N ARG A 177 10.47 1.21 19.25
CA ARG A 177 10.28 2.65 19.01
C ARG A 177 8.82 3.04 18.85
N GLY A 178 7.88 2.10 19.07
CA GLY A 178 6.45 2.33 18.90
C GLY A 178 6.00 2.42 17.44
N ILE A 179 6.81 1.95 16.48
CA ILE A 179 6.45 1.94 15.06
C ILE A 179 6.01 0.52 14.67
N ASN A 180 4.74 0.40 14.25
CA ASN A 180 4.22 -0.85 13.70
C ASN A 180 4.48 -0.88 12.19
N VAL A 181 5.11 -1.95 11.72
CA VAL A 181 5.30 -2.19 10.28
C VAL A 181 4.59 -3.47 9.92
N ASN A 182 3.57 -3.37 9.08
CA ASN A 182 2.73 -4.49 8.65
C ASN A 182 2.46 -4.43 7.15
N ALA A 183 1.89 -5.47 6.60
CA ALA A 183 1.49 -5.50 5.20
C ALA A 183 0.06 -6.04 5.04
N ILE A 184 -0.61 -5.60 3.98
CA ILE A 184 -1.82 -6.21 3.47
C ILE A 184 -1.44 -6.97 2.20
N ALA A 185 -1.92 -8.19 2.07
CA ALA A 185 -1.77 -9.02 0.87
C ALA A 185 -3.12 -9.14 0.16
N PRO A 186 -3.41 -8.25 -0.82
CA PRO A 186 -4.65 -8.31 -1.57
C PRO A 186 -4.73 -9.54 -2.44
N GLY A 187 -5.94 -10.11 -2.55
CA GLY A 187 -6.30 -11.11 -3.53
C GLY A 187 -6.61 -10.51 -4.91
N TYR A 188 -7.55 -11.11 -5.59
CA TYR A 188 -8.03 -10.62 -6.88
C TYR A 188 -9.10 -9.53 -6.69
N PHE A 189 -8.70 -8.28 -6.93
CA PHE A 189 -9.56 -7.09 -6.84
C PHE A 189 -9.91 -6.56 -8.22
N SER A 190 -11.12 -6.02 -8.35
CA SER A 190 -11.57 -5.35 -9.56
C SER A 190 -10.96 -3.95 -9.65
N THR A 191 -9.77 -3.88 -10.24
CA THR A 191 -9.00 -2.64 -10.45
C THR A 191 -8.49 -2.57 -11.89
N ASN A 192 -7.87 -1.46 -12.26
CA ASN A 192 -7.25 -1.29 -13.58
C ASN A 192 -6.18 -2.36 -13.86
N ASN A 193 -5.43 -2.79 -12.85
CA ASN A 193 -4.39 -3.82 -12.98
C ASN A 193 -4.94 -5.20 -13.35
N THR A 194 -6.21 -5.44 -13.11
CA THR A 194 -6.87 -6.73 -13.38
C THR A 194 -7.85 -6.68 -14.56
N THR A 195 -7.95 -5.55 -15.27
CA THR A 195 -8.90 -5.37 -16.37
C THR A 195 -8.73 -6.44 -17.45
N ALA A 196 -7.50 -6.71 -17.90
CA ALA A 196 -7.20 -7.72 -18.89
C ALA A 196 -7.57 -9.15 -18.41
N LEU A 197 -7.37 -9.45 -17.13
CA LEU A 197 -7.74 -10.76 -16.55
C LEU A 197 -9.26 -10.94 -16.45
N ARG A 198 -9.98 -9.85 -16.20
CA ARG A 198 -11.45 -9.87 -16.11
C ARG A 198 -12.14 -9.90 -17.49
N ALA A 199 -11.47 -9.36 -18.50
CA ALA A 199 -11.94 -9.37 -19.88
C ALA A 199 -11.73 -10.73 -20.58
N ASP A 200 -10.83 -11.57 -20.09
CA ASP A 200 -10.63 -12.95 -20.54
C ASP A 200 -11.62 -13.85 -19.77
N GLU A 201 -12.66 -14.31 -20.45
CA GLU A 201 -13.77 -15.05 -19.83
C GLU A 201 -13.32 -16.37 -19.19
N ASP A 202 -12.43 -17.12 -19.85
CA ASP A 202 -11.94 -18.40 -19.33
C ASP A 202 -11.09 -18.17 -18.09
N ARG A 203 -10.17 -17.23 -18.16
CA ARG A 203 -9.29 -16.90 -17.04
C ARG A 203 -10.05 -16.28 -15.86
N SER A 204 -11.04 -15.43 -16.14
CA SER A 204 -11.91 -14.86 -15.10
C SER A 204 -12.72 -15.94 -14.39
N ARG A 205 -13.30 -16.89 -15.14
CA ARG A 205 -14.03 -18.05 -14.60
C ARG A 205 -13.15 -18.91 -13.71
N ASP A 206 -11.93 -19.25 -14.16
CA ASP A 206 -11.00 -20.08 -13.41
C ASP A 206 -10.54 -19.40 -12.10
N ILE A 207 -10.32 -18.09 -12.14
CA ILE A 207 -9.99 -17.29 -10.95
C ILE A 207 -11.18 -17.30 -9.98
N LEU A 208 -12.40 -17.00 -10.46
CA LEU A 208 -13.61 -16.97 -9.64
C LEU A 208 -13.89 -18.32 -8.98
N ALA A 209 -13.73 -19.43 -9.72
CA ALA A 209 -13.92 -20.79 -9.21
C ALA A 209 -12.98 -21.12 -8.02
N ARG A 210 -11.85 -20.43 -7.94
CA ARG A 210 -10.86 -20.61 -6.87
C ARG A 210 -11.06 -19.67 -5.69
N ILE A 211 -11.81 -18.58 -5.81
CA ILE A 211 -12.08 -17.65 -4.71
C ILE A 211 -13.24 -18.19 -3.87
N PRO A 212 -13.05 -18.60 -2.59
CA PRO A 212 -14.14 -19.11 -1.76
C PRO A 212 -15.30 -18.13 -1.57
N ALA A 213 -15.01 -16.82 -1.53
CA ALA A 213 -16.03 -15.76 -1.45
C ALA A 213 -16.90 -15.63 -2.70
N GLY A 214 -16.59 -16.34 -3.80
CA GLY A 214 -17.38 -16.38 -5.04
C GLY A 214 -17.44 -15.08 -5.83
N ARG A 215 -16.59 -14.10 -5.49
CA ARG A 215 -16.53 -12.81 -6.18
C ARG A 215 -15.13 -12.22 -6.19
N TRP A 216 -14.88 -11.35 -7.15
CA TRP A 216 -13.74 -10.43 -7.08
C TRP A 216 -13.91 -9.47 -5.91
N GLY A 217 -12.80 -9.11 -5.25
CA GLY A 217 -12.79 -8.02 -4.30
C GLY A 217 -13.08 -6.69 -4.99
N THR A 218 -13.77 -5.79 -4.32
CA THR A 218 -13.91 -4.39 -4.72
C THR A 218 -12.88 -3.54 -3.98
N PRO A 219 -12.44 -2.39 -4.50
CA PRO A 219 -11.51 -1.51 -3.77
C PRO A 219 -11.95 -1.19 -2.34
N ALA A 220 -13.25 -1.11 -2.07
CA ALA A 220 -13.78 -0.87 -0.73
C ALA A 220 -13.46 -2.00 0.27
N ASP A 221 -13.31 -3.24 -0.19
CA ASP A 221 -13.01 -4.39 0.69
C ASP A 221 -11.63 -4.29 1.37
N ILE A 222 -10.71 -3.45 0.87
CA ILE A 222 -9.37 -3.27 1.46
C ILE A 222 -9.36 -2.25 2.61
N GLY A 223 -10.33 -1.31 2.61
CA GLY A 223 -10.32 -0.14 3.48
C GLY A 223 -10.30 -0.50 4.98
N GLY A 224 -11.13 -1.47 5.39
CA GLY A 224 -11.20 -1.91 6.79
C GLY A 224 -9.87 -2.45 7.31
N ALA A 225 -9.15 -3.24 6.50
CA ALA A 225 -7.83 -3.75 6.86
C ALA A 225 -6.78 -2.63 6.98
N ALA A 226 -6.84 -1.63 6.08
CA ALA A 226 -5.96 -0.48 6.14
C ALA A 226 -6.20 0.36 7.39
N VAL A 227 -7.45 0.64 7.75
CA VAL A 227 -7.82 1.36 8.98
C VAL A 227 -7.38 0.58 10.22
N PHE A 228 -7.63 -0.74 10.28
CA PHE A 228 -7.17 -1.60 11.38
C PHE A 228 -5.67 -1.48 11.60
N LEU A 229 -4.87 -1.74 10.58
CA LEU A 229 -3.41 -1.72 10.71
C LEU A 229 -2.83 -0.31 10.94
N SER A 230 -3.59 0.74 10.64
CA SER A 230 -3.20 2.14 10.85
C SER A 230 -3.65 2.71 12.19
N SER A 231 -4.45 1.98 12.95
CA SER A 231 -5.09 2.44 14.18
C SER A 231 -4.47 1.84 15.45
N SER A 232 -4.91 2.30 16.63
CA SER A 232 -4.50 1.73 17.91
C SER A 232 -5.03 0.31 18.13
N ALA A 233 -6.04 -0.12 17.38
CA ALA A 233 -6.51 -1.53 17.40
C ALA A 233 -5.41 -2.52 16.99
N ALA A 234 -4.36 -2.07 16.29
CA ALA A 234 -3.22 -2.88 15.85
C ALA A 234 -1.91 -2.56 16.62
N ASP A 235 -1.97 -1.97 17.82
CA ASP A 235 -0.73 -1.59 18.55
C ASP A 235 0.18 -2.77 18.86
N TYR A 236 -0.38 -3.97 19.06
CA TYR A 236 0.41 -5.20 19.29
C TYR A 236 0.59 -6.07 18.05
N VAL A 237 0.27 -5.54 16.85
CA VAL A 237 0.44 -6.24 15.57
C VAL A 237 1.71 -5.73 14.88
N HIS A 238 2.71 -6.60 14.72
CA HIS A 238 3.98 -6.29 14.10
C HIS A 238 4.40 -7.37 13.12
N GLY A 239 4.85 -6.99 11.94
CA GLY A 239 5.42 -7.89 10.93
C GLY A 239 4.40 -8.83 10.26
N THR A 240 3.10 -8.59 10.45
CA THR A 240 2.06 -9.42 9.82
C THR A 240 1.92 -9.11 8.34
N LEU A 241 1.55 -10.15 7.58
CA LEU A 241 1.00 -10.03 6.24
C LEU A 241 -0.47 -10.44 6.30
N LEU A 242 -1.36 -9.47 6.38
CA LEU A 242 -2.80 -9.70 6.49
C LEU A 242 -3.39 -9.97 5.10
N ALA A 243 -3.82 -11.21 4.85
CA ALA A 243 -4.50 -11.55 3.62
C ALA A 243 -5.90 -10.93 3.58
N VAL A 244 -6.22 -10.25 2.47
CA VAL A 244 -7.57 -9.74 2.14
C VAL A 244 -7.87 -10.26 0.72
N ASP A 245 -8.31 -11.51 0.61
CA ASP A 245 -8.24 -12.28 -0.63
C ASP A 245 -9.49 -13.12 -0.93
N GLY A 246 -10.54 -12.95 -0.14
CA GLY A 246 -11.76 -13.75 -0.29
C GLY A 246 -11.58 -15.24 0.03
N GLY A 247 -10.53 -15.59 0.77
CA GLY A 247 -10.21 -16.97 1.16
C GLY A 247 -9.28 -17.71 0.20
N TRP A 248 -8.71 -17.02 -0.80
CA TRP A 248 -7.82 -17.63 -1.80
C TRP A 248 -6.65 -18.42 -1.21
N LEU A 249 -5.96 -17.85 -0.21
CA LEU A 249 -4.79 -18.49 0.43
C LEU A 249 -5.16 -19.55 1.47
N GLY A 250 -6.42 -19.60 1.90
CA GLY A 250 -6.92 -20.60 2.85
C GLY A 250 -7.30 -21.94 2.22
N ARG A 251 -7.10 -22.10 0.90
CA ARG A 251 -7.56 -23.27 0.14
C ARG A 251 -6.41 -23.95 -0.63
#